data_031820480a4bf69aa15d8fe4c04353ad
#
_entry.id   031820480a4bf69aa15d8fe4c04353ad
#
_cell.length_a   1.000
_cell.length_b   1.000
_cell.length_c   1.000
_cell.angle_alpha   90.00
_cell.angle_beta   90.00
_cell.angle_gamma   90.00
#
_symmetry.space_group_name_H-M   'P 1'
#
loop_
_entity.id
_entity.type
_entity.pdbx_description
1 polymer ?
#
loop_
_entity_poly.entity_id
_entity_poly.type
_entity_poly.pdbx_seq_one_letter_code
_entity_poly.pdbx_strand_id
1 'polypeptide(L)'
;MPLTSVNKDAAKLTLTVVGDYPVPQQRLWDAFADPRQLERFWGPPTWPATFTRHDLKVGGRAEYFLSGQNGEKWSGSWTFTAVTPISSFEAHDGEDNAEDEDMPASMKFTFDATPTGSRITIVTRFSSVEAMEQTTPGMEEGLRAAMPQLDAVLAERGASAAHA
;
A
#
# COMPACT_ATOMS: atom_id res chain seq x y z
N MET A 1 -16.75 3.37 -6.98
CA MET A 1 -16.07 3.23 -5.68
C MET A 1 -14.78 2.47 -5.85
N PRO A 2 -13.63 3.11 -5.55
CA PRO A 2 -12.35 2.42 -5.70
C PRO A 2 -12.22 1.21 -4.78
N LEU A 3 -12.62 1.36 -3.52
CA LEU A 3 -12.53 0.25 -2.57
C LEU A 3 -13.72 -0.68 -2.74
N THR A 4 -13.44 -1.92 -3.16
CA THR A 4 -14.46 -2.91 -3.45
C THR A 4 -14.83 -3.76 -2.24
N SER A 5 -13.82 -4.18 -1.47
CA SER A 5 -14.05 -5.01 -0.29
C SER A 5 -12.88 -4.96 0.68
N VAL A 6 -13.22 -5.22 1.94
CA VAL A 6 -12.23 -5.42 2.99
C VAL A 6 -12.66 -6.69 3.71
N ASN A 7 -11.76 -7.67 3.78
CA ASN A 7 -12.07 -8.97 4.35
C ASN A 7 -10.99 -9.42 5.32
N LYS A 8 -11.41 -9.72 6.54
CA LYS A 8 -10.51 -10.20 7.58
C LYS A 8 -10.72 -11.69 7.77
N ASP A 9 -9.64 -12.47 7.74
CA ASP A 9 -9.65 -13.92 7.97
C ASP A 9 -8.80 -14.24 9.18
N ALA A 10 -9.45 -14.43 10.33
CA ALA A 10 -8.75 -14.69 11.58
C ALA A 10 -8.04 -16.05 11.59
N ALA A 11 -8.57 -17.03 10.85
CA ALA A 11 -7.94 -18.34 10.78
C ALA A 11 -6.61 -18.31 10.05
N LYS A 12 -6.50 -17.46 9.03
CA LYS A 12 -5.28 -17.32 8.23
C LYS A 12 -4.43 -16.13 8.67
N LEU A 13 -4.89 -15.36 9.63
CA LEU A 13 -4.25 -14.15 10.10
C LEU A 13 -4.03 -13.14 8.97
N THR A 14 -5.00 -12.97 8.10
CA THR A 14 -4.89 -12.07 6.95
C THR A 14 -5.98 -11.02 6.92
N LEU A 15 -5.62 -9.85 6.39
CA LEU A 15 -6.56 -8.80 6.02
C LEU A 15 -6.39 -8.57 4.53
N THR A 16 -7.46 -8.75 3.78
CA THR A 16 -7.45 -8.58 2.32
C THR A 16 -8.27 -7.36 1.94
N VAL A 17 -7.65 -6.45 1.21
CA VAL A 17 -8.31 -5.23 0.72
C VAL A 17 -8.28 -5.27 -0.80
N VAL A 18 -9.41 -5.03 -1.44
CA VAL A 18 -9.54 -5.05 -2.90
C VAL A 18 -10.09 -3.70 -3.37
N GLY A 19 -9.44 -3.14 -4.38
CA GLY A 19 -9.92 -1.91 -5.02
C GLY A 19 -9.90 -2.04 -6.54
N ASP A 20 -10.95 -1.56 -7.20
CA ASP A 20 -11.04 -1.56 -8.66
C ASP A 20 -10.94 -0.13 -9.18
N TYR A 21 -10.15 0.05 -10.23
CA TYR A 21 -9.89 1.36 -10.80
C TYR A 21 -10.04 1.33 -12.32
N PRO A 22 -10.61 2.40 -12.92
CA PRO A 22 -10.83 2.44 -14.38
C PRO A 22 -9.57 2.92 -15.13
N VAL A 23 -8.42 2.30 -14.83
CA VAL A 23 -7.14 2.62 -15.45
C VAL A 23 -6.41 1.32 -15.76
N PRO A 24 -5.49 1.32 -16.75
CA PRO A 24 -4.74 0.11 -17.06
C PRO A 24 -3.88 -0.37 -15.89
N GLN A 25 -3.58 -1.66 -15.88
CA GLN A 25 -2.72 -2.28 -14.88
C GLN A 25 -1.38 -1.54 -14.73
N GLN A 26 -0.76 -1.15 -15.83
CA GLN A 26 0.51 -0.42 -15.82
C GLN A 26 0.37 0.90 -15.06
N ARG A 27 -0.73 1.62 -15.28
CA ARG A 27 -0.96 2.91 -14.63
C ARG A 27 -1.13 2.74 -13.12
N LEU A 28 -1.83 1.69 -12.71
CA LEU A 28 -2.02 1.41 -11.29
C LEU A 28 -0.69 1.01 -10.64
N TRP A 29 0.08 0.17 -11.31
CA TRP A 29 1.43 -0.21 -10.85
C TRP A 29 2.31 1.02 -10.68
N ASP A 30 2.31 1.95 -11.66
CA ASP A 30 3.15 3.13 -11.64
C ASP A 30 2.88 4.01 -10.42
N ALA A 31 1.63 4.06 -9.94
CA ALA A 31 1.28 4.84 -8.77
C ALA A 31 1.97 4.31 -7.50
N PHE A 32 2.25 3.01 -7.46
CA PHE A 32 2.94 2.40 -6.33
C PHE A 32 4.46 2.33 -6.54
N ALA A 33 4.90 2.27 -7.80
CA ALA A 33 6.32 2.19 -8.11
C ALA A 33 7.03 3.55 -8.05
N ASP A 34 6.27 4.63 -8.24
CA ASP A 34 6.80 5.99 -8.19
C ASP A 34 6.56 6.59 -6.81
N PRO A 35 7.61 6.85 -6.01
CA PRO A 35 7.43 7.38 -4.66
C PRO A 35 6.74 8.74 -4.63
N ARG A 36 6.88 9.55 -5.67
CA ARG A 36 6.20 10.85 -5.73
C ARG A 36 4.69 10.71 -5.89
N GLN A 37 4.23 9.62 -6.50
CA GLN A 37 2.80 9.32 -6.59
C GLN A 37 2.32 8.60 -5.34
N LEU A 38 3.09 7.62 -4.89
CA LEU A 38 2.76 6.80 -3.72
C LEU A 38 2.56 7.67 -2.47
N GLU A 39 3.43 8.63 -2.25
CA GLU A 39 3.34 9.48 -1.06
C GLU A 39 2.09 10.37 -1.05
N ARG A 40 1.47 10.60 -2.19
CA ARG A 40 0.29 11.46 -2.27
C ARG A 40 -0.96 10.79 -1.76
N PHE A 41 -0.99 9.46 -1.70
CA PHE A 41 -2.18 8.75 -1.23
C PHE A 41 -1.91 7.76 -0.10
N TRP A 42 -0.66 7.46 0.20
CA TRP A 42 -0.35 6.42 1.19
C TRP A 42 -0.82 6.78 2.60
N GLY A 43 -0.63 8.01 3.03
CA GLY A 43 -1.12 8.44 4.33
C GLY A 43 -2.52 9.03 4.24
N PRO A 44 -3.30 9.00 5.33
CA PRO A 44 -4.60 9.67 5.33
C PRO A 44 -4.42 11.19 5.18
N PRO A 45 -5.47 11.93 4.77
CA PRO A 45 -5.34 13.37 4.52
C PRO A 45 -4.78 14.18 5.68
N THR A 46 -5.01 13.74 6.91
CA THR A 46 -4.50 14.43 8.10
C THR A 46 -3.07 14.06 8.44
N TRP A 47 -2.53 13.00 7.83
CA TRP A 47 -1.18 12.53 8.03
C TRP A 47 -0.54 12.16 6.69
N PRO A 48 -0.27 13.15 5.82
CA PRO A 48 0.31 12.86 4.52
C PRO A 48 1.69 12.22 4.63
N ALA A 49 2.00 11.35 3.68
CA ALA A 49 3.25 10.62 3.65
C ALA A 49 4.31 11.35 2.83
N THR A 50 5.57 11.19 3.23
CA THR A 50 6.71 11.61 2.44
C THR A 50 7.66 10.42 2.37
N PHE A 51 7.96 9.95 1.16
CA PHE A 51 8.88 8.85 0.95
C PHE A 51 10.28 9.39 0.72
N THR A 52 11.21 9.00 1.60
CA THR A 52 12.61 9.42 1.52
C THR A 52 13.45 8.39 0.79
N ARG A 53 12.94 7.16 0.65
CA ARG A 53 13.61 6.10 -0.07
C ARG A 53 12.56 5.14 -0.63
N HIS A 54 12.77 4.65 -1.84
CA HIS A 54 11.86 3.68 -2.44
C HIS A 54 12.59 2.86 -3.50
N ASP A 55 13.25 1.80 -3.07
CA ASP A 55 14.00 0.90 -3.93
C ASP A 55 13.15 -0.34 -4.21
N LEU A 56 12.33 -0.30 -5.25
CA LEU A 56 11.40 -1.39 -5.58
C LEU A 56 12.14 -2.51 -6.29
N LYS A 57 12.84 -3.31 -5.50
CA LYS A 57 13.59 -4.49 -5.96
C LYS A 57 13.76 -5.42 -4.78
N VAL A 58 14.04 -6.70 -5.05
CA VAL A 58 14.27 -7.68 -3.98
C VAL A 58 15.45 -7.21 -3.12
N GLY A 59 15.23 -7.16 -1.82
CA GLY A 59 16.23 -6.66 -0.87
C GLY A 59 16.26 -5.15 -0.74
N GLY A 60 15.52 -4.41 -1.57
CA GLY A 60 15.42 -2.97 -1.49
C GLY A 60 14.49 -2.53 -0.38
N ARG A 61 14.47 -1.24 -0.08
CA ARG A 61 13.68 -0.69 1.01
C ARG A 61 12.86 0.51 0.59
N ALA A 62 11.71 0.66 1.24
CA ALA A 62 10.94 1.90 1.20
C ALA A 62 11.01 2.51 2.60
N GLU A 63 11.30 3.80 2.68
CA GLU A 63 11.36 4.53 3.94
C GLU A 63 10.52 5.78 3.81
N TYR A 64 9.68 6.03 4.79
CA TYR A 64 8.77 7.17 4.73
C TYR A 64 8.43 7.67 6.13
N PHE A 65 7.81 8.85 6.18
CA PHE A 65 7.22 9.35 7.42
C PHE A 65 5.87 9.98 7.10
N LEU A 66 4.99 9.93 8.10
CA LEU A 66 3.69 10.60 8.06
C LEU A 66 3.82 11.87 8.90
N SER A 67 3.29 12.98 8.38
CA SER A 67 3.39 14.28 9.06
C SER A 67 2.04 14.66 9.65
N GLY A 68 2.02 14.91 10.97
CA GLY A 68 0.82 15.39 11.64
C GLY A 68 0.66 16.89 11.53
N GLN A 69 -0.50 17.38 11.90
CA GLN A 69 -0.84 18.81 11.78
C GLN A 69 -0.02 19.72 12.68
N ASN A 70 0.51 19.19 13.76
CA ASN A 70 1.30 19.97 14.71
C ASN A 70 2.79 19.66 14.64
N GLY A 71 3.26 19.16 13.51
CA GLY A 71 4.67 18.85 13.31
C GLY A 71 5.07 17.46 13.78
N GLU A 72 4.11 16.64 14.19
CA GLU A 72 4.40 15.27 14.58
C GLU A 72 4.88 14.47 13.37
N LYS A 73 5.75 13.49 13.61
CA LYS A 73 6.21 12.59 12.55
C LYS A 73 6.16 11.15 13.03
N TRP A 74 5.60 10.30 12.20
CA TRP A 74 5.62 8.87 12.44
C TRP A 74 6.33 8.20 11.27
N SER A 75 7.41 7.49 11.57
CA SER A 75 8.25 6.88 10.52
C SER A 75 7.89 5.41 10.32
N GLY A 76 7.93 4.97 9.07
CA GLY A 76 7.72 3.58 8.73
C GLY A 76 8.70 3.16 7.65
N SER A 77 8.84 1.86 7.48
CA SER A 77 9.69 1.30 6.43
C SER A 77 9.24 -0.08 6.04
N TRP A 78 9.62 -0.49 4.82
CA TRP A 78 9.37 -1.83 4.31
C TRP A 78 10.65 -2.37 3.70
N THR A 79 10.80 -3.70 3.73
CA THR A 79 11.83 -4.39 2.96
C THR A 79 11.12 -5.25 1.92
N PHE A 80 11.49 -5.08 0.66
CA PHE A 80 10.87 -5.84 -0.44
C PHE A 80 11.48 -7.24 -0.53
N THR A 81 10.62 -8.25 -0.53
CA THR A 81 11.05 -9.65 -0.57
C THR A 81 10.79 -10.30 -1.91
N ALA A 82 9.87 -9.74 -2.70
CA ALA A 82 9.59 -10.22 -4.04
C ALA A 82 9.07 -9.07 -4.88
N VAL A 83 9.51 -8.99 -6.12
CA VAL A 83 9.05 -7.95 -7.06
C VAL A 83 8.89 -8.58 -8.43
N THR A 84 7.67 -8.57 -8.95
CA THR A 84 7.36 -9.00 -10.31
C THR A 84 6.72 -7.80 -11.01
N PRO A 85 7.49 -7.02 -11.76
CA PRO A 85 7.01 -5.75 -12.33
C PRO A 85 5.67 -5.89 -13.00
N ILE A 86 4.80 -4.89 -12.70
CA ILE A 86 3.43 -4.71 -13.16
C ILE A 86 2.45 -5.66 -12.46
N SER A 87 2.88 -6.87 -12.08
CA SER A 87 1.98 -7.87 -11.49
C SER A 87 1.88 -7.85 -9.97
N SER A 88 3.02 -7.76 -9.28
CA SER A 88 2.98 -7.84 -7.81
C SER A 88 4.30 -7.45 -7.16
N PHE A 89 4.22 -7.11 -5.88
CA PHE A 89 5.39 -7.07 -5.02
C PHE A 89 5.00 -7.50 -3.62
N GLU A 90 5.98 -8.01 -2.87
CA GLU A 90 5.79 -8.40 -1.49
C GLU A 90 6.82 -7.71 -0.63
N ALA A 91 6.42 -7.35 0.56
CA ALA A 91 7.28 -6.67 1.50
C ALA A 91 6.89 -7.06 2.92
N HIS A 92 7.84 -6.94 3.85
CA HIS A 92 7.51 -7.01 5.26
C HIS A 92 7.82 -5.66 5.90
N ASP A 93 7.14 -5.38 6.99
CA ASP A 93 7.35 -4.16 7.74
C ASP A 93 8.72 -4.16 8.38
N GLY A 94 9.38 -3.00 8.39
CA GLY A 94 10.65 -2.82 9.05
C GLY A 94 11.84 -3.38 8.28
N GLU A 95 12.90 -3.65 9.01
CA GLU A 95 14.15 -4.13 8.44
C GLU A 95 14.15 -5.64 8.23
N ASP A 96 15.11 -6.10 7.42
CA ASP A 96 15.22 -7.50 7.03
C ASP A 96 15.15 -8.50 8.19
N ASN A 97 15.72 -8.13 9.31
CA ASN A 97 15.80 -9.03 10.46
C ASN A 97 14.88 -8.58 11.60
N ALA A 98 13.87 -7.81 11.29
CA ALA A 98 12.93 -7.36 12.32
C ALA A 98 12.15 -8.55 12.86
N GLU A 99 12.18 -8.72 14.17
CA GLU A 99 11.48 -9.80 14.86
C GLU A 99 10.35 -9.27 15.73
N ASP A 100 9.82 -8.12 15.36
CA ASP A 100 8.76 -7.49 16.13
C ASP A 100 7.45 -8.24 15.89
N GLU A 101 6.98 -8.94 16.91
CA GLU A 101 5.77 -9.74 16.83
C GLU A 101 4.50 -8.91 16.75
N ASP A 102 4.59 -7.63 17.08
CA ASP A 102 3.44 -6.74 17.04
C ASP A 102 3.21 -6.12 15.66
N MET A 103 4.13 -6.31 14.73
CA MET A 103 4.03 -5.74 13.40
C MET A 103 3.48 -6.76 12.40
N PRO A 104 2.86 -6.31 11.30
CA PRO A 104 2.45 -7.23 10.25
C PRO A 104 3.66 -7.99 9.73
N ALA A 105 3.52 -9.31 9.59
CA ALA A 105 4.62 -10.15 9.11
C ALA A 105 4.97 -9.82 7.67
N SER A 106 3.96 -9.62 6.82
CA SER A 106 4.20 -9.33 5.41
C SER A 106 2.96 -8.76 4.74
N MET A 107 3.20 -8.09 3.61
CA MET A 107 2.15 -7.57 2.75
C MET A 107 2.43 -8.00 1.32
N LYS A 108 1.39 -8.37 0.60
CA LYS A 108 1.49 -8.66 -0.83
C LYS A 108 0.53 -7.76 -1.58
N PHE A 109 1.07 -7.04 -2.57
CA PHE A 109 0.30 -6.17 -3.44
C PHE A 109 0.24 -6.82 -4.81
N THR A 110 -0.97 -7.13 -5.27
CA THR A 110 -1.18 -7.77 -6.57
C THR A 110 -1.98 -6.82 -7.46
N PHE A 111 -1.55 -6.70 -8.71
CA PHE A 111 -2.14 -5.79 -9.69
C PHE A 111 -2.62 -6.63 -10.87
N ASP A 112 -3.93 -6.65 -11.10
CA ASP A 112 -4.53 -7.46 -12.16
C ASP A 112 -5.28 -6.59 -13.16
N ALA A 113 -5.22 -6.97 -14.43
CA ALA A 113 -6.05 -6.33 -15.45
C ALA A 113 -7.47 -6.86 -15.33
N THR A 114 -8.46 -5.99 -15.51
CA THR A 114 -9.88 -6.36 -15.52
C THR A 114 -10.52 -5.85 -16.81
N PRO A 115 -11.74 -6.32 -17.13
CA PRO A 115 -12.42 -5.84 -18.35
C PRO A 115 -12.64 -4.33 -18.39
N THR A 116 -12.72 -3.67 -17.23
CA THR A 116 -12.99 -2.23 -17.16
C THR A 116 -11.81 -1.41 -16.67
N GLY A 117 -10.65 -2.04 -16.42
CA GLY A 117 -9.47 -1.32 -15.94
C GLY A 117 -8.51 -2.25 -15.23
N SER A 118 -8.34 -2.06 -13.93
CA SER A 118 -7.42 -2.88 -13.15
C SER A 118 -7.90 -3.01 -11.70
N ARG A 119 -7.32 -3.99 -11.02
CA ARG A 119 -7.67 -4.29 -9.63
C ARG A 119 -6.39 -4.42 -8.82
N ILE A 120 -6.37 -3.79 -7.65
CA ILE A 120 -5.33 -4.01 -6.68
C ILE A 120 -5.88 -4.87 -5.55
N THR A 121 -5.08 -5.86 -5.14
CA THR A 121 -5.39 -6.70 -3.98
C THR A 121 -4.23 -6.58 -3.02
N ILE A 122 -4.51 -6.16 -1.80
CA ILE A 122 -3.49 -6.02 -0.75
C ILE A 122 -3.82 -7.04 0.33
N VAL A 123 -2.94 -8.03 0.50
CA VAL A 123 -3.07 -9.04 1.54
C VAL A 123 -2.01 -8.77 2.59
N THR A 124 -2.46 -8.49 3.80
CA THR A 124 -1.55 -8.30 4.94
C THR A 124 -1.66 -9.53 5.82
N ARG A 125 -0.53 -10.15 6.12
CA ARG A 125 -0.46 -11.32 7.01
C ARG A 125 0.17 -10.89 8.32
N PHE A 126 -0.52 -11.21 9.41
CA PHE A 126 -0.08 -10.83 10.76
C PHE A 126 0.62 -11.99 11.44
N SER A 127 1.45 -11.67 12.42
CA SER A 127 2.23 -12.67 13.17
C SER A 127 1.39 -13.43 14.20
N SER A 128 0.28 -12.82 14.65
CA SER A 128 -0.59 -13.42 15.66
C SER A 128 -1.98 -12.84 15.59
N VAL A 129 -2.93 -13.51 16.23
CA VAL A 129 -4.31 -13.01 16.32
C VAL A 129 -4.33 -11.67 17.07
N GLU A 130 -3.52 -11.56 18.10
CA GLU A 130 -3.44 -10.33 18.90
C GLU A 130 -2.93 -9.17 18.08
N ALA A 131 -1.84 -9.37 17.31
CA ALA A 131 -1.31 -8.33 16.43
C ALA A 131 -2.36 -7.92 15.39
N MET A 132 -3.08 -8.89 14.84
CA MET A 132 -4.14 -8.65 13.88
C MET A 132 -5.23 -7.77 14.46
N GLU A 133 -5.71 -8.11 15.65
CA GLU A 133 -6.79 -7.37 16.29
C GLU A 133 -6.39 -5.94 16.68
N GLN A 134 -5.15 -5.74 17.06
CA GLN A 134 -4.64 -4.42 17.41
C GLN A 134 -4.40 -3.54 16.18
N THR A 135 -3.99 -4.13 15.08
CA THR A 135 -3.59 -3.39 13.88
C THR A 135 -4.73 -3.16 12.90
N THR A 136 -5.63 -4.14 12.76
CA THR A 136 -6.67 -4.10 11.72
C THR A 136 -7.54 -2.85 11.74
N PRO A 137 -8.08 -2.39 12.88
CA PRO A 137 -8.96 -1.21 12.84
C PRO A 137 -8.28 0.03 12.27
N GLY A 138 -7.05 0.30 12.68
CA GLY A 138 -6.31 1.45 12.18
C GLY A 138 -5.91 1.30 10.71
N MET A 139 -5.49 0.10 10.32
CA MET A 139 -5.12 -0.18 8.94
C MET A 139 -6.32 -0.09 8.00
N GLU A 140 -7.46 -0.65 8.40
CA GLU A 140 -8.68 -0.59 7.61
C GLU A 140 -9.13 0.86 7.43
N GLU A 141 -9.16 1.64 8.50
CA GLU A 141 -9.52 3.04 8.44
C GLU A 141 -8.55 3.82 7.55
N GLY A 142 -7.24 3.56 7.71
CA GLY A 142 -6.22 4.22 6.89
C GLY A 142 -6.37 3.91 5.41
N LEU A 143 -6.64 2.65 5.07
CA LEU A 143 -6.83 2.25 3.68
C LEU A 143 -8.12 2.83 3.09
N ARG A 144 -9.19 2.89 3.88
CA ARG A 144 -10.43 3.51 3.44
C ARG A 144 -10.25 5.00 3.15
N ALA A 145 -9.36 5.65 3.89
CA ALA A 145 -9.03 7.06 3.66
C ALA A 145 -8.06 7.22 2.48
N ALA A 146 -7.15 6.27 2.30
CA ALA A 146 -6.12 6.35 1.26
C ALA A 146 -6.66 6.06 -0.14
N MET A 147 -7.57 5.10 -0.27
CA MET A 147 -8.06 4.67 -1.59
C MET A 147 -8.72 5.79 -2.42
N PRO A 148 -9.55 6.68 -1.83
CA PRO A 148 -10.06 7.83 -2.59
C PRO A 148 -8.97 8.79 -3.04
N GLN A 149 -7.90 8.92 -2.27
CA GLN A 149 -6.76 9.75 -2.67
C GLN A 149 -6.03 9.13 -3.85
N LEU A 150 -5.92 7.79 -3.87
CA LEU A 150 -5.34 7.08 -5.02
C LEU A 150 -6.16 7.33 -6.27
N ASP A 151 -7.48 7.31 -6.15
CA ASP A 151 -8.37 7.59 -7.27
C ASP A 151 -8.07 8.96 -7.88
N ALA A 152 -7.89 9.97 -7.03
CA ALA A 152 -7.56 11.32 -7.47
C ALA A 152 -6.19 11.39 -8.17
N VAL A 153 -5.20 10.69 -7.63
CA VAL A 153 -3.86 10.64 -8.25
C VAL A 153 -3.93 9.97 -9.62
N LEU A 154 -4.67 8.88 -9.74
CA LEU A 154 -4.82 8.17 -11.01
C LEU A 154 -5.53 9.04 -12.04
N ALA A 155 -6.51 9.82 -11.63
CA ALA A 155 -7.23 10.72 -12.54
C ALA A 155 -6.30 11.81 -13.10
N GLU A 156 -5.44 12.40 -12.26
CA GLU A 156 -4.46 13.39 -12.71
C GLU A 156 -3.42 12.81 -13.64
N ARG A 157 -2.80 11.72 -13.19
CA ARG A 157 -1.71 11.11 -13.93
C ARG A 157 -2.21 10.37 -15.16
N GLY A 158 -3.49 10.01 -15.17
CA GLY A 158 -4.11 9.45 -16.35
C GLY A 158 -3.99 10.37 -17.54
N ALA A 159 -4.23 11.65 -17.34
CA ALA A 159 -4.06 12.66 -18.38
C ALA A 159 -2.59 12.85 -18.73
N SER A 160 -1.72 12.83 -17.72
CA SER A 160 -0.28 12.98 -17.88
C SER A 160 0.35 11.75 -18.53
N ALA A 161 -0.09 10.57 -18.15
CA ALA A 161 0.42 9.30 -18.67
C ALA A 161 0.18 9.15 -20.17
N ALA A 162 -0.80 9.86 -20.69
CA ALA A 162 -1.05 9.86 -22.13
C ALA A 162 0.12 10.45 -22.93
N HIS A 163 1.02 11.14 -22.26
CA HIS A 163 2.18 11.77 -22.89
C HIS A 163 3.46 10.95 -22.73
N ALA A 164 3.41 9.91 -21.92
CA ALA A 164 4.61 9.14 -21.62
C ALA A 164 4.95 8.13 -22.68
#